data_972dab3ca78c004d1cdcf5ca32c93735
#
_entry.id   972dab3ca78c004d1cdcf5ca32c93735
#
_cell.length_a   1.000
_cell.length_b   1.000
_cell.length_c   1.000
_cell.angle_alpha   90.00
_cell.angle_beta   90.00
_cell.angle_gamma   90.00
#
_symmetry.space_group_name_H-M   'P 1'
#
loop_
_entity.id
_entity.type
_entity.pdbx_description
1 polymer ?
#
loop_
_entity_poly.entity_id
_entity_poly.type
_entity_poly.pdbx_seq_one_letter_code
_entity_poly.pdbx_strand_id
1 'polypeptide(L)'
;MGRIWTDENKFRCWLQVESAASAVLAEDGVIPAAAAEAIAAEASFSVGRIREIEAEVKHDVIAFTTAVAETLKAQGLEAESRWLHYGLTSNDIVDTAQALQVKEASGLIRAGLVSFMAVLKRRAIEFKLTPTIGRTHGIHAEPTTFGLKLLNWFAEMERNLIRFDAAAEGMRVGKLSGAVGTFGHLKPEHEEKICARLGLKPALVATQVIQRDRHAAYISTLAIIGSTLDKIAVEVRHLQRTEVREAQEYFSEKQKGSSAMPHKKNPITSEQISGLARVLRGNAQAAFEDIPLWHERDISHSSVERVIFPDSTIMVDYMLAKTTDLIDRLLVYPERMKKNLESTGGLIFSGQLLLDLAEAGMMREDAYRLVQSHAMRSWKEDLVFREDVARDAAITSLLTPEKLAQTFDCTRQLGNVDAIFKRVLGE
;
A
#
# COMPACT_ATOMS: atom_id res chain seq x y z
N MET A 1 4.72 5.70 -13.11
CA MET A 1 4.26 4.29 -13.18
C MET A 1 3.85 3.88 -14.61
N GLY A 2 2.91 4.54 -15.29
CA GLY A 2 2.35 4.09 -16.58
C GLY A 2 3.36 3.71 -17.67
N ARG A 3 4.50 4.43 -17.80
CA ARG A 3 5.54 4.09 -18.79
C ARG A 3 6.11 2.67 -18.66
N ILE A 4 6.10 2.10 -17.45
CA ILE A 4 6.66 0.75 -17.17
C ILE A 4 5.84 -0.33 -17.88
N TRP A 5 4.55 -0.09 -18.07
CA TRP A 5 3.60 -1.05 -18.61
C TRP A 5 3.22 -0.79 -20.09
N THR A 6 3.95 0.10 -20.76
CA THR A 6 3.78 0.29 -22.21
C THR A 6 4.38 -0.90 -22.97
N ASP A 7 3.86 -1.18 -24.19
CA ASP A 7 4.43 -2.22 -25.07
C ASP A 7 5.90 -1.93 -25.39
N GLU A 8 6.25 -0.65 -25.58
CA GLU A 8 7.64 -0.24 -25.81
C GLU A 8 8.56 -0.69 -24.66
N ASN A 9 8.16 -0.46 -23.41
CA ASN A 9 8.97 -0.89 -22.26
C ASN A 9 8.95 -2.41 -22.08
N LYS A 10 7.83 -3.06 -22.33
CA LYS A 10 7.73 -4.53 -22.31
C LYS A 10 8.74 -5.16 -23.25
N PHE A 11 8.74 -4.77 -24.51
CA PHE A 11 9.66 -5.32 -25.53
C PHE A 11 11.10 -4.89 -25.28
N ARG A 12 11.33 -3.71 -24.71
CA ARG A 12 12.66 -3.31 -24.25
C ARG A 12 13.19 -4.27 -23.17
N CYS A 13 12.36 -4.64 -22.21
CA CYS A 13 12.73 -5.63 -21.18
C CYS A 13 12.96 -7.02 -21.81
N TRP A 14 12.16 -7.43 -22.81
CA TRP A 14 12.37 -8.67 -23.53
C TRP A 14 13.74 -8.66 -24.24
N LEU A 15 14.06 -7.59 -24.96
CA LEU A 15 15.36 -7.45 -25.63
C LEU A 15 16.52 -7.44 -24.62
N GLN A 16 16.32 -6.86 -23.45
CA GLN A 16 17.33 -6.86 -22.39
C GLN A 16 17.62 -8.28 -21.89
N VAL A 17 16.60 -9.14 -21.78
CA VAL A 17 16.78 -10.55 -21.41
C VAL A 17 17.48 -11.32 -22.51
N GLU A 18 17.09 -11.15 -23.78
CA GLU A 18 17.74 -11.76 -24.94
C GLU A 18 19.22 -11.37 -25.04
N SER A 19 19.53 -10.09 -24.91
CA SER A 19 20.91 -9.60 -24.96
C SER A 19 21.75 -10.15 -23.81
N ALA A 20 21.19 -10.22 -22.60
CA ALA A 20 21.89 -10.81 -21.45
C ALA A 20 22.16 -12.30 -21.64
N ALA A 21 21.17 -13.03 -22.19
CA ALA A 21 21.33 -14.45 -22.49
C ALA A 21 22.40 -14.68 -23.57
N SER A 22 22.32 -13.95 -24.69
CA SER A 22 23.30 -14.05 -25.77
C SER A 22 24.74 -13.76 -25.28
N ALA A 23 24.91 -12.74 -24.44
CA ALA A 23 26.21 -12.37 -23.90
C ALA A 23 26.81 -13.52 -23.04
N VAL A 24 26.02 -14.11 -22.13
CA VAL A 24 26.49 -15.23 -21.29
C VAL A 24 26.78 -16.48 -22.12
N LEU A 25 25.92 -16.79 -23.09
CA LEU A 25 26.14 -17.95 -23.95
C LEU A 25 27.38 -17.80 -24.81
N ALA A 26 27.74 -16.59 -25.24
CA ALA A 26 28.98 -16.32 -25.96
C ALA A 26 30.22 -16.43 -25.05
N GLU A 27 30.14 -15.89 -23.82
CA GLU A 27 31.23 -16.04 -22.81
C GLU A 27 31.54 -17.50 -22.49
N ASP A 28 30.53 -18.36 -22.49
CA ASP A 28 30.66 -19.79 -22.23
C ASP A 28 30.89 -20.63 -23.54
N GLY A 29 31.10 -19.95 -24.69
CA GLY A 29 31.42 -20.57 -25.96
C GLY A 29 30.30 -21.37 -26.60
N VAL A 30 29.04 -21.15 -26.20
CA VAL A 30 27.86 -21.83 -26.73
C VAL A 30 27.42 -21.20 -28.07
N ILE A 31 27.55 -19.88 -28.20
CA ILE A 31 27.31 -19.15 -29.44
C ILE A 31 28.56 -18.32 -29.81
N PRO A 32 28.72 -17.89 -31.09
CA PRO A 32 29.82 -17.02 -31.48
C PRO A 32 29.80 -15.66 -30.76
N ALA A 33 30.95 -15.15 -30.35
CA ALA A 33 31.08 -13.83 -29.72
C ALA A 33 30.53 -12.72 -30.64
N ALA A 34 30.81 -12.78 -31.95
CA ALA A 34 30.29 -11.83 -32.92
C ALA A 34 28.75 -11.75 -32.95
N ALA A 35 28.06 -12.87 -32.68
CA ALA A 35 26.59 -12.88 -32.62
C ALA A 35 26.08 -12.14 -31.37
N ALA A 36 26.71 -12.34 -30.21
CA ALA A 36 26.33 -11.61 -28.99
C ALA A 36 26.62 -10.10 -29.10
N GLU A 37 27.77 -9.72 -29.70
CA GLU A 37 28.14 -8.33 -29.97
C GLU A 37 27.13 -7.66 -30.91
N ALA A 38 26.76 -8.32 -32.01
CA ALA A 38 25.75 -7.83 -32.93
C ALA A 38 24.37 -7.65 -32.30
N ILE A 39 23.91 -8.63 -31.50
CA ILE A 39 22.64 -8.55 -30.76
C ILE A 39 22.68 -7.39 -29.78
N ALA A 40 23.77 -7.22 -29.03
CA ALA A 40 23.86 -6.15 -28.02
C ALA A 40 23.92 -4.75 -28.63
N ALA A 41 24.60 -4.59 -29.80
CA ALA A 41 24.80 -3.27 -30.42
C ALA A 41 23.68 -2.86 -31.36
N GLU A 42 23.15 -3.81 -32.13
CA GLU A 42 22.36 -3.50 -33.32
C GLU A 42 20.91 -4.03 -33.24
N ALA A 43 20.59 -4.93 -32.29
CA ALA A 43 19.23 -5.43 -32.15
C ALA A 43 18.27 -4.32 -31.74
N SER A 44 17.22 -4.15 -32.49
CA SER A 44 16.16 -3.19 -32.21
C SER A 44 14.80 -3.77 -32.58
N PHE A 45 13.72 -3.06 -32.28
CA PHE A 45 12.37 -3.50 -32.61
C PHE A 45 11.46 -2.31 -32.91
N SER A 46 10.36 -2.59 -33.59
CA SER A 46 9.23 -1.68 -33.76
C SER A 46 7.98 -2.34 -33.21
N VAL A 47 7.28 -1.68 -32.29
CA VAL A 47 6.01 -2.17 -31.72
C VAL A 47 4.96 -2.39 -32.83
N GLY A 48 4.91 -1.49 -33.83
CA GLY A 48 4.02 -1.62 -34.96
C GLY A 48 4.31 -2.91 -35.75
N ARG A 49 5.60 -3.18 -36.05
CA ARG A 49 6.01 -4.38 -36.80
C ARG A 49 5.73 -5.67 -35.99
N ILE A 50 6.01 -5.67 -34.72
CA ILE A 50 5.68 -6.83 -33.82
C ILE A 50 4.18 -7.14 -33.91
N ARG A 51 3.31 -6.13 -33.79
CA ARG A 51 1.85 -6.31 -33.87
C ARG A 51 1.38 -6.83 -35.25
N GLU A 52 1.98 -6.37 -36.31
CA GLU A 52 1.70 -6.89 -37.67
C GLU A 52 2.01 -8.39 -37.75
N ILE A 53 3.21 -8.79 -37.34
CA ILE A 53 3.62 -10.20 -37.34
C ILE A 53 2.74 -11.03 -36.40
N GLU A 54 2.46 -10.53 -35.18
CA GLU A 54 1.61 -11.23 -34.20
C GLU A 54 0.19 -11.45 -34.74
N ALA A 55 -0.34 -10.52 -35.53
CA ALA A 55 -1.65 -10.67 -36.16
C ALA A 55 -1.72 -11.88 -37.09
N GLU A 56 -0.59 -12.28 -37.69
CA GLU A 56 -0.48 -13.45 -38.55
C GLU A 56 -0.14 -14.72 -37.80
N VAL A 57 0.96 -14.69 -37.00
CA VAL A 57 1.51 -15.89 -36.32
C VAL A 57 0.79 -16.26 -35.04
N LYS A 58 -0.01 -15.35 -34.46
CA LYS A 58 -0.78 -15.52 -33.20
C LYS A 58 0.09 -15.93 -32.00
N HIS A 59 1.34 -15.46 -31.99
CA HIS A 59 2.29 -15.73 -30.90
C HIS A 59 3.21 -14.53 -30.70
N ASP A 60 3.13 -13.92 -29.54
CA ASP A 60 3.80 -12.65 -29.19
C ASP A 60 5.33 -12.75 -29.19
N VAL A 61 5.91 -13.80 -28.58
CA VAL A 61 7.39 -13.96 -28.52
C VAL A 61 7.96 -14.29 -29.91
N ILE A 62 7.28 -15.12 -30.70
CA ILE A 62 7.69 -15.39 -32.10
C ILE A 62 7.65 -14.08 -32.90
N ALA A 63 6.61 -13.28 -32.75
CA ALA A 63 6.49 -11.99 -33.42
C ALA A 63 7.63 -11.04 -33.02
N PHE A 64 7.94 -10.97 -31.74
CA PHE A 64 9.05 -10.15 -31.22
C PHE A 64 10.40 -10.61 -31.78
N THR A 65 10.74 -11.90 -31.65
CA THR A 65 12.04 -12.41 -32.14
C THR A 65 12.17 -12.29 -33.63
N THR A 66 11.10 -12.47 -34.41
CA THR A 66 11.08 -12.25 -35.84
C THR A 66 11.34 -10.79 -36.20
N ALA A 67 10.64 -9.84 -35.55
CA ALA A 67 10.85 -8.42 -35.78
C ALA A 67 12.28 -7.98 -35.47
N VAL A 68 12.87 -8.46 -34.36
CA VAL A 68 14.26 -8.19 -34.00
C VAL A 68 15.23 -8.80 -35.02
N ALA A 69 14.99 -10.03 -35.47
CA ALA A 69 15.81 -10.67 -36.51
C ALA A 69 15.73 -9.90 -37.86
N GLU A 70 14.58 -9.34 -38.23
CA GLU A 70 14.44 -8.47 -39.43
C GLU A 70 15.34 -7.23 -39.34
N THR A 71 15.45 -6.60 -38.11
CA THR A 71 16.30 -5.42 -37.94
C THR A 71 17.79 -5.76 -38.07
N LEU A 72 18.21 -6.90 -37.56
CA LEU A 72 19.60 -7.39 -37.73
C LEU A 72 19.90 -7.72 -39.20
N LYS A 73 19.02 -8.42 -39.89
CA LYS A 73 19.15 -8.73 -41.33
C LYS A 73 19.27 -7.48 -42.18
N ALA A 74 18.46 -6.46 -41.91
CA ALA A 74 18.52 -5.19 -42.63
C ALA A 74 19.89 -4.49 -42.51
N GLN A 75 20.65 -4.83 -41.50
CA GLN A 75 22.02 -4.34 -41.26
C GLN A 75 23.11 -5.29 -41.79
N GLY A 76 22.74 -6.35 -42.48
CA GLY A 76 23.66 -7.34 -43.06
C GLY A 76 24.16 -8.39 -42.04
N LEU A 77 23.49 -8.48 -40.86
CA LEU A 77 23.82 -9.39 -39.75
C LEU A 77 22.93 -10.64 -39.71
N GLU A 78 22.64 -11.22 -40.88
CA GLU A 78 21.77 -12.39 -40.99
C GLU A 78 22.38 -13.64 -40.35
N ALA A 79 23.68 -13.81 -40.42
CA ALA A 79 24.39 -14.94 -39.80
C ALA A 79 24.33 -14.88 -38.26
N GLU A 80 24.36 -13.68 -37.71
CA GLU A 80 24.30 -13.39 -36.28
C GLU A 80 22.87 -13.51 -35.76
N SER A 81 21.88 -13.08 -36.57
CA SER A 81 20.45 -13.05 -36.17
C SER A 81 19.90 -14.44 -35.82
N ARG A 82 20.45 -15.52 -36.40
CA ARG A 82 20.02 -16.91 -36.07
C ARG A 82 20.30 -17.36 -34.67
N TRP A 83 21.14 -16.62 -33.92
CA TRP A 83 21.48 -16.92 -32.53
C TRP A 83 20.58 -16.21 -31.52
N LEU A 84 19.68 -15.33 -31.99
CA LEU A 84 18.65 -14.75 -31.13
C LEU A 84 17.73 -15.87 -30.61
N HIS A 85 17.33 -15.82 -29.35
CA HIS A 85 16.46 -16.79 -28.68
C HIS A 85 17.01 -18.23 -28.65
N TYR A 86 18.35 -18.38 -28.73
CA TYR A 86 18.99 -19.69 -28.79
C TYR A 86 18.82 -20.48 -27.50
N GLY A 87 18.16 -21.66 -27.59
CA GLY A 87 17.91 -22.56 -26.45
C GLY A 87 16.85 -22.08 -25.45
N LEU A 88 16.20 -20.97 -25.70
CA LEU A 88 15.19 -20.38 -24.82
C LEU A 88 13.77 -20.82 -25.21
N THR A 89 12.86 -20.68 -24.27
CA THR A 89 11.40 -20.76 -24.49
C THR A 89 10.74 -19.44 -24.17
N SER A 90 9.51 -19.23 -24.62
CA SER A 90 8.79 -17.97 -24.47
C SER A 90 8.77 -17.43 -23.05
N ASN A 91 8.54 -18.27 -22.04
CA ASN A 91 8.48 -17.82 -20.63
C ASN A 91 9.85 -17.62 -19.98
N ASP A 92 10.96 -18.07 -20.59
CA ASP A 92 12.28 -17.63 -20.19
C ASP A 92 12.45 -16.11 -20.36
N ILE A 93 11.80 -15.57 -21.40
CA ILE A 93 11.78 -14.13 -21.69
C ILE A 93 10.66 -13.42 -20.95
N VAL A 94 9.43 -13.91 -21.06
CA VAL A 94 8.24 -13.22 -20.54
C VAL A 94 8.29 -13.05 -19.03
N ASP A 95 8.52 -14.15 -18.30
CA ASP A 95 8.54 -14.10 -16.82
C ASP A 95 9.74 -13.30 -16.31
N THR A 96 10.93 -13.50 -16.90
CA THR A 96 12.15 -12.78 -16.49
C THR A 96 12.05 -11.29 -16.78
N ALA A 97 11.47 -10.90 -17.92
CA ALA A 97 11.23 -9.50 -18.25
C ALA A 97 10.12 -8.88 -17.37
N GLN A 98 9.08 -9.63 -17.03
CA GLN A 98 8.07 -9.17 -16.05
C GLN A 98 8.71 -8.87 -14.69
N ALA A 99 9.66 -9.69 -14.25
CA ALA A 99 10.42 -9.42 -13.02
C ALA A 99 11.19 -8.10 -13.10
N LEU A 100 11.73 -7.72 -14.28
CA LEU A 100 12.38 -6.42 -14.47
C LEU A 100 11.39 -5.26 -14.39
N GLN A 101 10.20 -5.38 -15.01
CA GLN A 101 9.16 -4.38 -14.93
C GLN A 101 8.65 -4.22 -13.49
N VAL A 102 8.41 -5.32 -12.77
CA VAL A 102 7.97 -5.29 -11.37
C VAL A 102 9.06 -4.70 -10.47
N LYS A 103 10.34 -4.99 -10.72
CA LYS A 103 11.47 -4.38 -9.99
C LYS A 103 11.47 -2.85 -10.11
N GLU A 104 11.25 -2.32 -11.34
CA GLU A 104 11.16 -0.88 -11.58
C GLU A 104 9.92 -0.27 -10.90
N ALA A 105 8.75 -0.91 -11.04
CA ALA A 105 7.51 -0.49 -10.40
C ALA A 105 7.63 -0.48 -8.86
N SER A 106 8.26 -1.50 -8.30
CA SER A 106 8.49 -1.62 -6.86
C SER A 106 9.36 -0.49 -6.31
N GLY A 107 10.36 -0.04 -7.08
CA GLY A 107 11.17 1.12 -6.70
C GLY A 107 10.33 2.40 -6.52
N LEU A 108 9.38 2.65 -7.42
CA LEU A 108 8.48 3.80 -7.32
C LEU A 108 7.50 3.68 -6.15
N ILE A 109 6.89 2.51 -5.98
CA ILE A 109 5.96 2.27 -4.86
C ILE A 109 6.67 2.42 -3.52
N ARG A 110 7.88 1.85 -3.38
CA ARG A 110 8.69 1.99 -2.16
C ARG A 110 8.99 3.45 -1.82
N ALA A 111 9.37 4.24 -2.83
CA ALA A 111 9.60 5.68 -2.65
C ALA A 111 8.32 6.39 -2.18
N GLY A 112 7.17 6.06 -2.74
CA GLY A 112 5.86 6.56 -2.32
C GLY A 112 5.51 6.21 -0.86
N LEU A 113 5.76 4.95 -0.45
CA LEU A 113 5.57 4.50 0.93
C LEU A 113 6.43 5.30 1.92
N VAL A 114 7.72 5.45 1.63
CA VAL A 114 8.66 6.22 2.48
C VAL A 114 8.23 7.69 2.56
N SER A 115 7.84 8.29 1.45
CA SER A 115 7.34 9.67 1.41
C SER A 115 6.09 9.85 2.26
N PHE A 116 5.13 8.95 2.16
CA PHE A 116 3.90 8.99 2.96
C PHE A 116 4.17 8.82 4.45
N MET A 117 5.06 7.90 4.83
CA MET A 117 5.48 7.71 6.21
C MET A 117 6.14 8.97 6.79
N ALA A 118 6.97 9.66 6.02
CA ALA A 118 7.59 10.92 6.46
C ALA A 118 6.53 12.00 6.77
N VAL A 119 5.49 12.11 5.94
CA VAL A 119 4.35 13.02 6.18
C VAL A 119 3.59 12.60 7.44
N LEU A 120 3.28 11.32 7.61
CA LEU A 120 2.58 10.82 8.79
C LEU A 120 3.36 11.10 10.09
N LYS A 121 4.69 10.83 10.10
CA LYS A 121 5.57 11.13 11.24
C LYS A 121 5.52 12.62 11.60
N ARG A 122 5.73 13.49 10.61
CA ARG A 122 5.72 14.95 10.83
C ARG A 122 4.37 15.43 11.39
N ARG A 123 3.27 15.01 10.77
CA ARG A 123 1.91 15.41 11.21
C ARG A 123 1.57 14.81 12.58
N ALA A 124 2.00 13.58 12.89
CA ALA A 124 1.81 12.99 14.20
C ALA A 124 2.51 13.79 15.31
N ILE A 125 3.75 14.24 15.06
CA ILE A 125 4.50 15.08 16.01
C ILE A 125 3.83 16.45 16.17
N GLU A 126 3.38 17.08 15.06
CA GLU A 126 2.68 18.37 15.07
C GLU A 126 1.44 18.36 15.98
N PHE A 127 0.66 17.28 15.94
CA PHE A 127 -0.58 17.14 16.73
C PHE A 127 -0.44 16.22 17.94
N LYS A 128 0.79 15.95 18.39
CA LYS A 128 1.11 15.01 19.47
C LYS A 128 0.24 15.19 20.70
N LEU A 129 0.06 16.42 21.14
CA LEU A 129 -0.69 16.78 22.34
C LEU A 129 -2.06 17.44 22.04
N THR A 130 -2.54 17.39 20.79
CA THR A 130 -3.86 17.93 20.43
C THR A 130 -4.95 16.97 20.92
N PRO A 131 -5.72 17.32 21.96
CA PRO A 131 -6.72 16.43 22.52
C PRO A 131 -7.91 16.30 21.56
N THR A 132 -8.41 15.10 21.45
CA THR A 132 -9.64 14.77 20.71
C THR A 132 -10.37 13.64 21.42
N ILE A 133 -11.66 13.47 21.12
CA ILE A 133 -12.43 12.36 21.66
C ILE A 133 -12.16 11.06 20.88
N GLY A 134 -11.78 10.00 21.60
CA GLY A 134 -11.77 8.64 21.08
C GLY A 134 -13.20 8.12 20.95
N ARG A 135 -13.50 7.50 19.81
CA ARG A 135 -14.82 6.92 19.53
C ARG A 135 -14.70 5.42 19.33
N THR A 136 -15.49 4.65 20.08
CA THR A 136 -15.70 3.22 19.86
C THR A 136 -17.17 2.99 19.51
N HIS A 137 -17.45 2.14 18.53
CA HIS A 137 -18.80 1.93 18.00
C HIS A 137 -19.50 3.22 17.52
N GLY A 138 -18.73 4.27 17.22
CA GLY A 138 -19.26 5.59 16.87
C GLY A 138 -19.66 6.46 18.07
N ILE A 139 -19.53 5.96 19.32
CA ILE A 139 -19.89 6.64 20.56
C ILE A 139 -18.62 7.24 21.19
N HIS A 140 -18.76 8.38 21.86
CA HIS A 140 -17.70 9.02 22.63
C HIS A 140 -17.26 8.09 23.77
N ALA A 141 -15.96 7.76 23.81
CA ALA A 141 -15.36 6.90 24.82
C ALA A 141 -14.48 7.74 25.77
N GLU A 142 -13.18 7.82 25.50
CA GLU A 142 -12.22 8.50 26.35
C GLU A 142 -11.39 9.51 25.56
N PRO A 143 -10.76 10.50 26.21
CA PRO A 143 -9.81 11.40 25.56
C PRO A 143 -8.63 10.65 24.95
N THR A 144 -8.21 11.09 23.78
CA THR A 144 -6.98 10.68 23.09
C THR A 144 -6.35 11.90 22.44
N THR A 145 -5.28 11.72 21.64
CA THR A 145 -4.73 12.83 20.83
C THR A 145 -4.86 12.55 19.34
N PHE A 146 -4.99 13.61 18.56
CA PHE A 146 -4.98 13.50 17.11
C PHE A 146 -3.63 12.98 16.60
N GLY A 147 -2.54 13.34 17.29
CA GLY A 147 -1.21 12.80 16.99
C GLY A 147 -1.11 11.28 17.18
N LEU A 148 -1.73 10.71 18.21
CA LEU A 148 -1.78 9.25 18.41
C LEU A 148 -2.53 8.55 17.28
N LYS A 149 -3.59 9.15 16.73
CA LYS A 149 -4.30 8.63 15.55
C LYS A 149 -3.37 8.54 14.34
N LEU A 150 -2.63 9.61 14.04
CA LEU A 150 -1.65 9.67 12.94
C LEU A 150 -0.46 8.72 13.19
N LEU A 151 0.01 8.61 14.42
CA LEU A 151 1.09 7.71 14.82
C LEU A 151 0.70 6.23 14.61
N ASN A 152 -0.55 5.88 14.88
CA ASN A 152 -1.06 4.54 14.62
C ASN A 152 -1.05 4.21 13.11
N TRP A 153 -1.38 5.17 12.26
CA TRP A 153 -1.28 5.00 10.80
C TRP A 153 0.18 4.88 10.34
N PHE A 154 1.08 5.67 10.93
CA PHE A 154 2.52 5.55 10.69
C PHE A 154 3.03 4.14 10.99
N ALA A 155 2.76 3.61 12.19
CA ALA A 155 3.19 2.27 12.59
C ALA A 155 2.60 1.15 11.72
N GLU A 156 1.40 1.34 11.16
CA GLU A 156 0.81 0.41 10.20
C GLU A 156 1.52 0.47 8.84
N MET A 157 1.90 1.67 8.40
CA MET A 157 2.65 1.84 7.15
C MET A 157 4.08 1.28 7.26
N GLU A 158 4.72 1.32 8.43
CA GLU A 158 5.99 0.62 8.66
C GLU A 158 5.85 -0.89 8.42
N ARG A 159 4.81 -1.50 8.97
CA ARG A 159 4.53 -2.93 8.71
C ARG A 159 4.22 -3.23 7.25
N ASN A 160 3.56 -2.28 6.56
CA ASN A 160 3.31 -2.40 5.12
C ASN A 160 4.59 -2.30 4.31
N LEU A 161 5.52 -1.42 4.67
CA LEU A 161 6.83 -1.32 4.02
C LEU A 161 7.62 -2.62 4.16
N ILE A 162 7.65 -3.22 5.35
CA ILE A 162 8.31 -4.52 5.59
C ILE A 162 7.71 -5.62 4.70
N ARG A 163 6.38 -5.73 4.65
CA ARG A 163 5.68 -6.70 3.78
C ARG A 163 5.99 -6.45 2.31
N PHE A 164 5.97 -5.18 1.91
CA PHE A 164 6.23 -4.78 0.54
C PHE A 164 7.66 -5.11 0.11
N ASP A 165 8.66 -4.79 0.94
CA ASP A 165 10.07 -5.09 0.64
C ASP A 165 10.27 -6.61 0.49
N ALA A 166 9.64 -7.43 1.33
CA ALA A 166 9.68 -8.89 1.22
C ALA A 166 8.98 -9.40 -0.06
N ALA A 167 7.80 -8.87 -0.39
CA ALA A 167 7.06 -9.27 -1.58
C ALA A 167 7.79 -8.83 -2.87
N ALA A 168 8.33 -7.62 -2.89
CA ALA A 168 9.11 -7.11 -4.02
C ALA A 168 10.40 -7.93 -4.25
N GLU A 169 11.10 -8.32 -3.17
CA GLU A 169 12.25 -9.21 -3.27
C GLU A 169 11.86 -10.61 -3.76
N GLY A 170 10.68 -11.11 -3.36
CA GLY A 170 10.10 -12.36 -3.88
C GLY A 170 9.85 -12.35 -5.39
N MET A 171 9.59 -11.18 -5.98
CA MET A 171 9.41 -10.98 -7.42
C MET A 171 10.71 -10.77 -8.19
N ARG A 172 11.87 -10.56 -7.53
CA ARG A 172 13.19 -10.37 -8.17
C ARG A 172 13.81 -11.69 -8.61
N VAL A 173 13.06 -12.50 -9.31
CA VAL A 173 13.43 -13.84 -9.73
C VAL A 173 13.30 -13.96 -11.24
N GLY A 174 14.33 -14.48 -11.89
CA GLY A 174 14.33 -14.86 -13.30
C GLY A 174 14.35 -16.37 -13.48
N LYS A 175 14.07 -16.82 -14.68
CA LYS A 175 14.02 -18.23 -15.05
C LYS A 175 14.45 -18.37 -16.51
N LEU A 176 15.44 -19.25 -16.76
CA LEU A 176 15.90 -19.63 -18.11
C LEU A 176 16.15 -21.14 -18.21
N SER A 177 15.22 -21.91 -17.64
CA SER A 177 15.31 -23.37 -17.51
C SER A 177 14.57 -24.14 -18.62
N GLY A 178 14.10 -23.44 -19.65
CA GLY A 178 13.46 -24.05 -20.82
C GLY A 178 11.98 -24.41 -20.63
N ALA A 179 11.44 -25.19 -21.55
CA ALA A 179 10.00 -25.41 -21.73
C ALA A 179 9.31 -26.14 -20.56
N VAL A 180 10.04 -26.88 -19.75
CA VAL A 180 9.52 -27.65 -18.60
C VAL A 180 10.40 -27.58 -17.35
N GLY A 181 11.38 -26.67 -17.34
CA GLY A 181 12.24 -26.44 -16.17
C GLY A 181 13.42 -27.41 -16.00
N THR A 182 13.74 -28.19 -17.02
CA THR A 182 14.77 -29.25 -16.94
C THR A 182 16.12 -28.87 -17.51
N PHE A 183 16.31 -27.63 -17.96
CA PHE A 183 17.56 -27.16 -18.59
C PHE A 183 17.99 -28.02 -19.80
N GLY A 184 17.02 -28.44 -20.66
CA GLY A 184 17.30 -29.31 -21.78
C GLY A 184 18.27 -28.74 -22.82
N HIS A 185 18.39 -27.42 -22.93
CA HIS A 185 19.25 -26.73 -23.89
C HIS A 185 20.28 -25.79 -23.26
N LEU A 186 20.02 -25.31 -22.05
CA LEU A 186 20.91 -24.45 -21.26
C LEU A 186 21.39 -25.19 -20.02
N LYS A 187 22.29 -24.58 -19.26
CA LYS A 187 22.75 -25.09 -17.97
C LYS A 187 22.29 -24.18 -16.83
N PRO A 188 22.14 -24.70 -15.59
CA PRO A 188 21.84 -23.86 -14.43
C PRO A 188 22.82 -22.70 -14.25
N GLU A 189 24.10 -22.90 -14.55
CA GLU A 189 25.14 -21.87 -14.44
C GLU A 189 24.91 -20.72 -15.44
N HIS A 190 24.33 -20.99 -16.61
CA HIS A 190 23.91 -19.94 -17.56
C HIS A 190 22.79 -19.09 -16.94
N GLU A 191 21.76 -19.71 -16.37
CA GLU A 191 20.66 -18.98 -15.69
C GLU A 191 21.17 -18.11 -14.57
N GLU A 192 22.06 -18.61 -13.72
CA GLU A 192 22.68 -17.86 -12.62
C GLU A 192 23.40 -16.61 -13.13
N LYS A 193 24.25 -16.75 -14.16
CA LYS A 193 24.99 -15.62 -14.74
C LYS A 193 24.07 -14.61 -15.41
N ILE A 194 23.04 -15.06 -16.16
CA ILE A 194 22.07 -14.20 -16.83
C ILE A 194 21.25 -13.42 -15.80
N CYS A 195 20.72 -14.11 -14.79
CA CYS A 195 19.96 -13.47 -13.71
C CYS A 195 20.81 -12.44 -12.96
N ALA A 196 22.05 -12.76 -12.62
CA ALA A 196 22.97 -11.85 -11.96
C ALA A 196 23.21 -10.57 -12.81
N ARG A 197 23.41 -10.72 -14.13
CA ARG A 197 23.57 -9.60 -15.08
C ARG A 197 22.35 -8.69 -15.13
N LEU A 198 21.15 -9.26 -14.97
CA LEU A 198 19.88 -8.54 -14.92
C LEU A 198 19.58 -7.97 -13.51
N GLY A 199 20.37 -8.29 -12.52
CA GLY A 199 20.15 -7.94 -11.11
C GLY A 199 18.93 -8.64 -10.55
N LEU A 200 18.71 -9.90 -10.96
CA LEU A 200 17.71 -10.84 -10.49
C LEU A 200 18.41 -12.03 -9.79
N LYS A 201 17.62 -12.87 -9.12
CA LYS A 201 18.05 -14.19 -8.63
C LYS A 201 17.46 -15.27 -9.52
N PRO A 202 18.13 -16.41 -9.73
CA PRO A 202 17.51 -17.54 -10.42
C PRO A 202 16.40 -18.16 -9.58
N ALA A 203 15.37 -18.68 -10.22
CA ALA A 203 14.40 -19.53 -9.56
C ALA A 203 15.09 -20.83 -9.12
N LEU A 204 14.93 -21.24 -7.84
CA LEU A 204 15.51 -22.49 -7.35
C LEU A 204 15.01 -23.69 -8.14
N VAL A 205 13.77 -23.67 -8.55
CA VAL A 205 13.11 -24.63 -9.43
C VAL A 205 11.94 -23.93 -10.11
N ALA A 206 11.71 -24.26 -11.37
CA ALA A 206 10.58 -23.74 -12.13
C ALA A 206 10.03 -24.85 -13.03
N THR A 207 8.85 -24.63 -13.57
CA THR A 207 8.29 -25.41 -14.69
C THR A 207 8.56 -24.64 -15.99
N GLN A 208 7.61 -24.53 -16.89
CA GLN A 208 7.75 -23.56 -17.99
C GLN A 208 7.69 -22.12 -17.48
N VAL A 209 7.10 -21.91 -16.30
CA VAL A 209 6.89 -20.61 -15.65
C VAL A 209 7.49 -20.59 -14.24
N ILE A 210 7.74 -19.37 -13.75
CA ILE A 210 7.92 -19.11 -12.32
C ILE A 210 6.59 -19.35 -11.61
N GLN A 211 6.59 -19.94 -10.41
CA GLN A 211 5.37 -20.23 -9.70
C GLN A 211 4.63 -18.97 -9.25
N ARG A 212 3.29 -18.96 -9.45
CA ARG A 212 2.44 -17.77 -9.30
C ARG A 212 2.10 -17.39 -7.88
N ASP A 213 2.46 -18.19 -6.87
CA ASP A 213 2.39 -17.83 -5.47
C ASP A 213 3.14 -16.51 -5.16
N ARG A 214 4.28 -16.27 -5.81
CA ARG A 214 5.04 -15.01 -5.71
C ARG A 214 4.26 -13.81 -6.24
N HIS A 215 3.62 -13.98 -7.38
CA HIS A 215 2.77 -12.98 -8.04
C HIS A 215 1.56 -12.66 -7.15
N ALA A 216 0.89 -13.68 -6.63
CA ALA A 216 -0.23 -13.54 -5.72
C ALA A 216 0.19 -12.85 -4.40
N ALA A 217 1.33 -13.20 -3.82
CA ALA A 217 1.86 -12.53 -2.63
C ALA A 217 2.13 -11.04 -2.88
N TYR A 218 2.70 -10.68 -4.04
CA TYR A 218 2.96 -9.30 -4.41
C TYR A 218 1.65 -8.49 -4.57
N ILE A 219 0.72 -8.97 -5.39
CA ILE A 219 -0.57 -8.29 -5.62
C ILE A 219 -1.39 -8.19 -4.33
N SER A 220 -1.39 -9.24 -3.49
CA SER A 220 -2.05 -9.22 -2.18
C SER A 220 -1.43 -8.17 -1.25
N THR A 221 -0.13 -7.99 -1.29
CA THR A 221 0.55 -6.94 -0.52
C THR A 221 0.13 -5.55 -0.98
N LEU A 222 -0.02 -5.32 -2.29
CA LEU A 222 -0.57 -4.06 -2.82
C LEU A 222 -2.01 -3.83 -2.35
N ALA A 223 -2.82 -4.89 -2.28
CA ALA A 223 -4.19 -4.81 -1.76
C ALA A 223 -4.25 -4.50 -0.25
N ILE A 224 -3.30 -5.01 0.55
CA ILE A 224 -3.17 -4.67 1.97
C ILE A 224 -2.80 -3.19 2.13
N ILE A 225 -1.83 -2.69 1.36
CA ILE A 225 -1.47 -1.26 1.33
C ILE A 225 -2.70 -0.42 0.97
N GLY A 226 -3.39 -0.74 -0.11
CA GLY A 226 -4.62 -0.07 -0.53
C GLY A 226 -5.71 -0.08 0.55
N SER A 227 -5.83 -1.18 1.30
CA SER A 227 -6.78 -1.29 2.42
C SER A 227 -6.42 -0.42 3.61
N THR A 228 -5.12 -0.22 3.89
CA THR A 228 -4.66 0.75 4.89
C THR A 228 -4.97 2.18 4.46
N LEU A 229 -4.74 2.52 3.19
CA LEU A 229 -5.08 3.85 2.65
C LEU A 229 -6.60 4.09 2.68
N ASP A 230 -7.41 3.07 2.39
CA ASP A 230 -8.87 3.10 2.51
C ASP A 230 -9.32 3.36 3.97
N LYS A 231 -8.72 2.67 4.94
CA LYS A 231 -8.99 2.91 6.37
C LYS A 231 -8.74 4.37 6.76
N ILE A 232 -7.62 4.95 6.30
CA ILE A 232 -7.28 6.36 6.54
C ILE A 232 -8.33 7.28 5.87
N ALA A 233 -8.68 6.99 4.63
CA ALA A 233 -9.69 7.74 3.88
C ALA A 233 -11.07 7.70 4.53
N VAL A 234 -11.48 6.54 5.04
CA VAL A 234 -12.74 6.39 5.80
C VAL A 234 -12.72 7.25 7.05
N GLU A 235 -11.62 7.24 7.81
CA GLU A 235 -11.51 8.08 9.02
C GLU A 235 -11.55 9.57 8.68
N VAL A 236 -10.84 10.03 7.64
CA VAL A 236 -10.90 11.44 7.20
C VAL A 236 -12.34 11.83 6.83
N ARG A 237 -13.08 10.97 6.13
CA ARG A 237 -14.50 11.19 5.79
C ARG A 237 -15.36 11.29 7.04
N HIS A 238 -15.13 10.47 8.06
CA HIS A 238 -15.83 10.55 9.34
C HIS A 238 -15.53 11.85 10.09
N LEU A 239 -14.27 12.28 10.11
CA LEU A 239 -13.86 13.54 10.75
C LEU A 239 -14.43 14.79 10.05
N GLN A 240 -14.68 14.70 8.74
CA GLN A 240 -15.21 15.80 7.93
C GLN A 240 -16.75 15.94 7.99
N ARG A 241 -17.48 14.95 8.51
CA ARG A 241 -18.96 15.00 8.60
C ARG A 241 -19.42 16.28 9.27
N THR A 242 -20.59 16.78 8.86
CA THR A 242 -21.18 18.04 9.35
C THR A 242 -21.27 18.12 10.87
N GLU A 243 -21.62 17.01 11.53
CA GLU A 243 -21.78 16.91 12.98
C GLU A 243 -20.40 16.89 13.69
N VAL A 244 -19.37 16.34 13.07
CA VAL A 244 -18.02 16.15 13.64
C VAL A 244 -17.13 17.37 13.39
N ARG A 245 -16.76 17.64 12.15
CA ARG A 245 -15.97 18.80 11.70
C ARG A 245 -14.63 18.94 12.41
N GLU A 246 -13.95 17.84 12.73
CA GLU A 246 -12.66 17.84 13.42
C GLU A 246 -11.46 17.94 12.47
N ALA A 247 -11.64 17.46 11.23
CA ALA A 247 -10.69 17.65 10.13
C ALA A 247 -11.42 17.75 8.80
N GLN A 248 -10.74 18.25 7.77
CA GLN A 248 -11.30 18.45 6.43
C GLN A 248 -10.20 18.34 5.38
N GLU A 249 -10.51 17.72 4.22
CA GLU A 249 -9.66 17.82 3.04
C GLU A 249 -9.41 19.27 2.66
N TYR A 250 -8.19 19.57 2.22
CA TYR A 250 -7.88 20.90 1.70
C TYR A 250 -8.75 21.19 0.47
N PHE A 251 -9.35 22.36 0.48
CA PHE A 251 -10.22 22.83 -0.59
C PHE A 251 -9.67 24.15 -1.15
N SER A 252 -9.21 24.11 -2.41
CA SER A 252 -8.62 25.31 -3.03
C SER A 252 -9.71 26.36 -3.36
N GLU A 253 -9.32 27.62 -3.42
CA GLU A 253 -10.24 28.75 -3.68
C GLU A 253 -11.05 28.61 -4.99
N LYS A 254 -10.45 28.00 -6.01
CA LYS A 254 -11.08 27.79 -7.32
C LYS A 254 -11.85 26.48 -7.43
N GLN A 255 -11.73 25.60 -6.44
CA GLN A 255 -12.40 24.30 -6.45
C GLN A 255 -13.89 24.46 -6.18
N LYS A 256 -14.71 23.71 -6.91
CA LYS A 256 -16.16 23.64 -6.70
C LYS A 256 -16.52 22.29 -6.09
N GLY A 257 -17.17 22.30 -4.93
CA GLY A 257 -17.50 21.07 -4.18
C GLY A 257 -18.81 20.43 -4.57
N SER A 258 -19.73 21.23 -5.16
CA SER A 258 -21.06 20.76 -5.56
C SER A 258 -21.59 21.61 -6.70
N SER A 259 -22.30 20.99 -7.63
CA SER A 259 -22.99 21.70 -8.72
C SER A 259 -24.24 22.48 -8.24
N ALA A 260 -24.84 22.07 -7.12
CA ALA A 260 -26.09 22.63 -6.61
C ALA A 260 -25.91 23.44 -5.32
N MET A 261 -24.95 23.12 -4.47
CA MET A 261 -24.79 23.73 -3.14
C MET A 261 -23.36 24.30 -2.99
N PRO A 262 -23.18 25.65 -3.15
CA PRO A 262 -21.83 26.26 -3.17
C PRO A 262 -21.00 26.06 -1.88
N HIS A 263 -21.66 25.87 -0.72
CA HIS A 263 -20.99 25.67 0.57
C HIS A 263 -20.51 24.23 0.79
N LYS A 264 -20.94 23.25 -0.04
CA LYS A 264 -20.71 21.83 0.18
C LYS A 264 -19.33 21.43 -0.30
N LYS A 265 -18.45 21.08 0.63
CA LYS A 265 -17.07 20.59 0.38
C LYS A 265 -17.05 19.08 0.60
N ASN A 266 -17.11 18.32 -0.49
CA ASN A 266 -17.11 16.85 -0.43
C ASN A 266 -15.70 16.30 -0.25
N PRO A 267 -15.50 15.19 0.51
CA PRO A 267 -14.22 14.52 0.67
C PRO A 267 -13.91 13.60 -0.53
N ILE A 268 -13.78 14.21 -1.72
CA ILE A 268 -13.71 13.49 -3.00
C ILE A 268 -12.45 12.64 -3.09
N THR A 269 -11.32 13.13 -2.59
CA THR A 269 -10.05 12.38 -2.62
C THR A 269 -10.17 11.11 -1.80
N SER A 270 -10.70 11.20 -0.58
CA SER A 270 -10.92 10.04 0.28
C SER A 270 -11.93 9.04 -0.32
N GLU A 271 -12.98 9.53 -0.98
CA GLU A 271 -13.96 8.68 -1.66
C GLU A 271 -13.34 7.91 -2.83
N GLN A 272 -12.48 8.56 -3.63
CA GLN A 272 -11.74 7.93 -4.72
C GLN A 272 -10.77 6.86 -4.21
N ILE A 273 -10.03 7.15 -3.12
CA ILE A 273 -9.12 6.17 -2.49
C ILE A 273 -9.91 4.93 -2.05
N SER A 274 -11.07 5.11 -1.39
CA SER A 274 -11.93 4.00 -0.98
C SER A 274 -12.44 3.19 -2.18
N GLY A 275 -12.76 3.85 -3.30
CA GLY A 275 -13.16 3.19 -4.54
C GLY A 275 -12.07 2.31 -5.13
N LEU A 276 -10.85 2.86 -5.28
CA LEU A 276 -9.70 2.16 -5.85
C LEU A 276 -9.24 0.96 -5.00
N ALA A 277 -9.33 1.07 -3.69
CA ALA A 277 -9.01 -0.04 -2.79
C ALA A 277 -9.88 -1.29 -3.03
N ARG A 278 -11.13 -1.12 -3.50
CA ARG A 278 -12.00 -2.24 -3.86
C ARG A 278 -11.47 -3.00 -5.08
N VAL A 279 -10.97 -2.26 -6.08
CA VAL A 279 -10.38 -2.85 -7.28
C VAL A 279 -9.12 -3.63 -6.93
N LEU A 280 -8.22 -3.06 -6.10
CA LEU A 280 -7.02 -3.76 -5.62
C LEU A 280 -7.34 -5.10 -4.93
N ARG A 281 -8.40 -5.13 -4.11
CA ARG A 281 -8.84 -6.38 -3.47
C ARG A 281 -9.37 -7.40 -4.46
N GLY A 282 -10.08 -6.95 -5.50
CA GLY A 282 -10.52 -7.80 -6.62
C GLY A 282 -9.35 -8.37 -7.42
N ASN A 283 -8.32 -7.56 -7.69
CA ASN A 283 -7.11 -8.00 -8.38
C ASN A 283 -6.31 -9.03 -7.56
N ALA A 284 -6.28 -8.90 -6.23
CA ALA A 284 -5.67 -9.90 -5.35
C ALA A 284 -6.41 -11.25 -5.44
N GLN A 285 -7.73 -11.24 -5.50
CA GLN A 285 -8.51 -12.45 -5.70
C GLN A 285 -8.17 -13.10 -7.05
N ALA A 286 -8.09 -12.32 -8.13
CA ALA A 286 -7.71 -12.84 -9.44
C ALA A 286 -6.29 -13.46 -9.44
N ALA A 287 -5.34 -12.84 -8.71
CA ALA A 287 -3.99 -13.37 -8.57
C ALA A 287 -3.92 -14.72 -7.83
N PHE A 288 -4.82 -14.99 -6.87
CA PHE A 288 -4.91 -16.30 -6.23
C PHE A 288 -5.39 -17.38 -7.20
N GLU A 289 -6.28 -17.04 -8.12
CA GLU A 289 -6.81 -17.98 -9.12
C GLU A 289 -5.76 -18.34 -10.20
N ASP A 290 -4.68 -17.58 -10.32
CA ASP A 290 -3.55 -17.86 -11.21
C ASP A 290 -2.54 -18.86 -10.60
N ILE A 291 -2.64 -19.21 -9.31
CA ILE A 291 -1.71 -20.18 -8.69
C ILE A 291 -1.88 -21.59 -9.25
N PRO A 292 -3.10 -22.16 -9.36
CA PRO A 292 -3.29 -23.52 -9.85
C PRO A 292 -3.29 -23.58 -11.38
N LEU A 293 -2.11 -23.71 -11.99
CA LEU A 293 -1.96 -23.96 -13.42
C LEU A 293 -1.96 -25.47 -13.72
N TRP A 294 -2.35 -25.85 -14.94
CA TRP A 294 -2.30 -27.24 -15.37
C TRP A 294 -0.88 -27.67 -15.68
N HIS A 295 -0.44 -28.76 -15.08
CA HIS A 295 0.88 -29.38 -15.31
C HIS A 295 2.02 -28.36 -15.18
N GLU A 296 2.91 -28.33 -16.15
CA GLU A 296 4.05 -27.39 -16.18
C GLU A 296 3.65 -25.97 -16.61
N ARG A 297 2.51 -25.80 -17.24
CA ARG A 297 1.86 -24.49 -17.56
C ARG A 297 0.60 -24.70 -18.41
N ASP A 298 -0.43 -23.91 -18.17
CA ASP A 298 -1.38 -23.45 -19.15
C ASP A 298 -1.29 -21.91 -19.29
N ILE A 299 -2.04 -21.30 -20.22
CA ILE A 299 -1.92 -19.86 -20.50
C ILE A 299 -2.96 -19.00 -19.78
N SER A 300 -3.80 -19.56 -18.90
CA SER A 300 -4.90 -18.85 -18.24
C SER A 300 -4.43 -17.62 -17.45
N HIS A 301 -3.28 -17.73 -16.77
CA HIS A 301 -2.66 -16.63 -16.00
C HIS A 301 -2.32 -15.40 -16.85
N SER A 302 -1.91 -15.62 -18.11
CA SER A 302 -1.32 -14.56 -18.93
C SER A 302 -2.28 -13.41 -19.22
N SER A 303 -3.55 -13.69 -19.52
CA SER A 303 -4.58 -12.68 -19.74
C SER A 303 -4.91 -11.89 -18.47
N VAL A 304 -4.90 -12.54 -17.33
CA VAL A 304 -5.16 -11.93 -16.01
C VAL A 304 -3.99 -11.01 -15.63
N GLU A 305 -2.76 -11.49 -15.71
CA GLU A 305 -1.56 -10.75 -15.34
C GLU A 305 -1.36 -9.46 -16.16
N ARG A 306 -1.76 -9.46 -17.42
CA ARG A 306 -1.75 -8.28 -18.30
C ARG A 306 -2.65 -7.15 -17.80
N VAL A 307 -3.62 -7.45 -16.96
CA VAL A 307 -4.53 -6.49 -16.29
C VAL A 307 -4.07 -6.18 -14.88
N ILE A 308 -3.93 -7.20 -14.04
CA ILE A 308 -3.78 -6.98 -12.59
C ILE A 308 -2.43 -6.35 -12.20
N PHE A 309 -1.33 -6.61 -12.91
CA PHE A 309 -0.02 -6.01 -12.59
C PHE A 309 0.03 -4.52 -12.94
N PRO A 310 -0.28 -4.10 -14.19
CA PRO A 310 -0.33 -2.69 -14.53
C PRO A 310 -1.30 -1.92 -13.64
N ASP A 311 -2.54 -2.38 -13.55
CA ASP A 311 -3.59 -1.68 -12.83
C ASP A 311 -3.28 -1.57 -11.33
N SER A 312 -2.84 -2.64 -10.68
CA SER A 312 -2.56 -2.62 -9.25
C SER A 312 -1.39 -1.70 -8.89
N THR A 313 -0.30 -1.75 -9.67
CA THR A 313 0.87 -0.89 -9.41
C THR A 313 0.58 0.58 -9.70
N ILE A 314 -0.15 0.89 -10.78
CA ILE A 314 -0.59 2.25 -11.12
C ILE A 314 -1.54 2.80 -10.05
N MET A 315 -2.52 2.00 -9.61
CA MET A 315 -3.45 2.42 -8.58
C MET A 315 -2.77 2.68 -7.24
N VAL A 316 -1.88 1.81 -6.79
CA VAL A 316 -1.17 2.01 -5.51
C VAL A 316 -0.26 3.23 -5.56
N ASP A 317 0.46 3.45 -6.65
CA ASP A 317 1.29 4.65 -6.86
C ASP A 317 0.44 5.92 -6.79
N TYR A 318 -0.68 5.93 -7.50
CA TYR A 318 -1.64 7.06 -7.47
C TYR A 318 -2.23 7.27 -6.07
N MET A 319 -2.69 6.20 -5.42
CA MET A 319 -3.30 6.28 -4.09
C MET A 319 -2.30 6.78 -3.05
N LEU A 320 -1.04 6.33 -3.08
CA LEU A 320 0.03 6.82 -2.20
C LEU A 320 0.27 8.31 -2.41
N ALA A 321 0.40 8.77 -3.66
CA ALA A 321 0.61 10.19 -3.96
C ALA A 321 -0.57 11.04 -3.48
N LYS A 322 -1.81 10.60 -3.73
CA LYS A 322 -3.03 11.31 -3.31
C LYS A 322 -3.22 11.33 -1.80
N THR A 323 -2.96 10.21 -1.12
CA THR A 323 -3.08 10.15 0.34
C THR A 323 -1.97 10.97 1.02
N THR A 324 -0.77 11.01 0.43
CA THR A 324 0.32 11.86 0.91
C THR A 324 -0.09 13.33 0.87
N ASP A 325 -0.57 13.85 -0.27
CA ASP A 325 -1.06 15.23 -0.40
C ASP A 325 -2.26 15.49 0.52
N LEU A 326 -3.19 14.55 0.63
CA LEU A 326 -4.36 14.64 1.50
C LEU A 326 -3.95 14.85 2.96
N ILE A 327 -3.05 14.05 3.49
CA ILE A 327 -2.63 14.13 4.90
C ILE A 327 -1.67 15.30 5.14
N ASP A 328 -0.80 15.61 4.18
CA ASP A 328 0.09 16.77 4.25
C ASP A 328 -0.66 18.08 4.41
N ARG A 329 -1.74 18.23 3.64
CA ARG A 329 -2.56 19.44 3.56
C ARG A 329 -3.85 19.37 4.37
N LEU A 330 -4.07 18.29 5.15
CA LEU A 330 -5.27 18.11 5.94
C LEU A 330 -5.49 19.29 6.90
N LEU A 331 -6.62 19.93 6.79
CA LEU A 331 -7.04 20.98 7.71
C LEU A 331 -7.54 20.33 8.99
N VAL A 332 -6.90 20.64 10.10
CA VAL A 332 -7.23 20.12 11.43
C VAL A 332 -7.79 21.24 12.28
N TYR A 333 -8.84 20.98 13.04
CA TYR A 333 -9.56 21.99 13.84
C TYR A 333 -9.49 21.63 15.35
N PRO A 334 -8.40 21.97 16.07
CA PRO A 334 -8.21 21.62 17.49
C PRO A 334 -9.34 22.16 18.40
N GLU A 335 -9.81 23.37 18.15
CA GLU A 335 -10.90 23.98 18.93
C GLU A 335 -12.22 23.20 18.74
N ARG A 336 -12.46 22.68 17.55
CA ARG A 336 -13.64 21.84 17.30
C ARG A 336 -13.51 20.47 17.96
N MET A 337 -12.31 19.87 17.96
CA MET A 337 -12.01 18.64 18.70
C MET A 337 -12.28 18.81 20.19
N LYS A 338 -11.80 19.91 20.79
CA LYS A 338 -12.07 20.25 22.18
C LYS A 338 -13.56 20.42 22.47
N LYS A 339 -14.28 21.15 21.61
CA LYS A 339 -15.73 21.31 21.76
C LYS A 339 -16.47 19.98 21.69
N ASN A 340 -16.08 19.06 20.80
CA ASN A 340 -16.68 17.74 20.70
C ASN A 340 -16.36 16.87 21.92
N LEU A 341 -15.12 16.94 22.45
CA LEU A 341 -14.73 16.27 23.69
C LEU A 341 -15.58 16.71 24.89
N GLU A 342 -15.92 17.99 24.96
CA GLU A 342 -16.72 18.57 26.05
C GLU A 342 -18.23 18.41 25.84
N SER A 343 -18.69 17.99 24.66
CA SER A 343 -20.10 18.02 24.25
C SER A 343 -21.05 17.18 25.12
N THR A 344 -20.52 16.19 25.84
CA THR A 344 -21.31 15.30 26.72
C THR A 344 -21.28 15.76 28.18
N GLY A 345 -20.90 17.02 28.47
CA GLY A 345 -20.91 17.57 29.83
C GLY A 345 -20.03 16.82 30.83
N GLY A 346 -19.03 16.07 30.34
CA GLY A 346 -18.10 15.30 31.19
C GLY A 346 -18.40 13.82 31.31
N LEU A 347 -19.45 13.28 30.66
CA LEU A 347 -19.79 11.83 30.70
C LEU A 347 -18.63 10.93 30.32
N ILE A 348 -17.73 11.37 29.42
CA ILE A 348 -16.55 10.65 29.02
C ILE A 348 -15.56 10.35 30.17
N PHE A 349 -15.71 11.03 31.31
CA PHE A 349 -14.89 10.84 32.52
C PHE A 349 -15.57 9.93 33.56
N SER A 350 -16.74 9.35 33.27
CA SER A 350 -17.46 8.48 34.18
C SER A 350 -16.64 7.28 34.66
N GLY A 351 -15.81 6.70 33.78
CA GLY A 351 -14.87 5.65 34.14
C GLY A 351 -13.78 6.14 35.12
N GLN A 352 -13.25 7.34 34.93
CA GLN A 352 -12.26 7.93 35.84
C GLN A 352 -12.88 8.24 37.18
N LEU A 353 -14.11 8.79 37.22
CA LEU A 353 -14.82 9.05 38.50
C LEU A 353 -15.03 7.77 39.28
N LEU A 354 -15.40 6.66 38.60
CA LEU A 354 -15.53 5.37 39.26
C LEU A 354 -14.22 4.92 39.92
N LEU A 355 -13.09 5.07 39.26
CA LEU A 355 -11.78 4.72 39.80
C LEU A 355 -11.41 5.63 41.00
N ASP A 356 -11.60 6.93 40.89
CA ASP A 356 -11.27 7.89 41.93
C ASP A 356 -12.12 7.68 43.20
N LEU A 357 -13.40 7.30 43.07
CA LEU A 357 -14.27 6.91 44.18
C LEU A 357 -13.81 5.61 44.85
N ALA A 358 -13.39 4.63 44.05
CA ALA A 358 -12.85 3.38 44.60
C ALA A 358 -11.52 3.60 45.32
N GLU A 359 -10.63 4.44 44.83
CA GLU A 359 -9.40 4.86 45.50
C GLU A 359 -9.69 5.60 46.82
N ALA A 360 -10.79 6.37 46.88
CA ALA A 360 -11.23 7.07 48.07
C ALA A 360 -11.95 6.15 49.11
N GLY A 361 -12.06 4.84 48.82
CA GLY A 361 -12.58 3.84 49.74
C GLY A 361 -14.01 3.37 49.50
N MET A 362 -14.68 3.82 48.47
CA MET A 362 -15.99 3.29 48.08
C MET A 362 -15.86 1.91 47.46
N MET A 363 -16.75 0.97 47.82
CA MET A 363 -16.79 -0.35 47.17
C MET A 363 -17.05 -0.18 45.66
N ARG A 364 -16.32 -0.92 44.83
CA ARG A 364 -16.38 -0.78 43.36
C ARG A 364 -17.79 -0.89 42.78
N GLU A 365 -18.59 -1.83 43.31
CA GLU A 365 -19.98 -2.00 42.86
C GLU A 365 -20.88 -0.83 43.25
N ASP A 366 -20.63 -0.21 44.43
CA ASP A 366 -21.38 0.98 44.90
C ASP A 366 -20.98 2.20 44.07
N ALA A 367 -19.69 2.39 43.83
CA ALA A 367 -19.17 3.42 42.90
C ALA A 367 -19.78 3.28 41.50
N TYR A 368 -19.81 2.05 40.94
CA TYR A 368 -20.40 1.79 39.68
C TYR A 368 -21.88 2.18 39.62
N ARG A 369 -22.68 1.73 40.58
CA ARG A 369 -24.12 2.05 40.64
C ARG A 369 -24.36 3.54 40.79
N LEU A 370 -23.59 4.23 41.63
CA LEU A 370 -23.69 5.67 41.80
C LEU A 370 -23.36 6.44 40.55
N VAL A 371 -22.20 6.18 39.92
CA VAL A 371 -21.76 6.83 38.70
C VAL A 371 -22.73 6.54 37.55
N GLN A 372 -23.20 5.29 37.41
CA GLN A 372 -24.17 4.90 36.38
C GLN A 372 -25.49 5.66 36.57
N SER A 373 -25.99 5.83 37.80
CA SER A 373 -27.25 6.56 38.02
C SER A 373 -27.16 8.01 37.56
N HIS A 374 -26.06 8.70 37.86
CA HIS A 374 -25.79 10.05 37.40
C HIS A 374 -25.60 10.11 35.87
N ALA A 375 -24.83 9.17 35.29
CA ALA A 375 -24.59 9.13 33.87
C ALA A 375 -25.89 8.93 33.05
N MET A 376 -26.73 8.00 33.49
CA MET A 376 -28.04 7.74 32.81
C MET A 376 -29.00 8.90 32.99
N ARG A 377 -29.02 9.58 34.15
CA ARG A 377 -29.81 10.77 34.36
C ARG A 377 -29.34 11.92 33.47
N SER A 378 -28.02 12.18 33.45
CA SER A 378 -27.44 13.23 32.59
C SER A 378 -27.74 13.00 31.12
N TRP A 379 -27.64 11.73 30.66
CA TRP A 379 -27.98 11.39 29.28
C TRP A 379 -29.45 11.57 28.95
N LYS A 380 -30.35 11.21 29.86
CA LYS A 380 -31.81 11.28 29.65
C LYS A 380 -32.35 12.69 29.74
N GLU A 381 -31.82 13.53 30.64
CA GLU A 381 -32.31 14.85 31.00
C GLU A 381 -31.44 15.98 30.42
N ASP A 382 -30.47 15.66 29.60
CA ASP A 382 -29.50 16.60 29.01
C ASP A 382 -28.77 17.48 30.05
N LEU A 383 -28.38 16.85 31.20
CA LEU A 383 -27.69 17.54 32.26
C LEU A 383 -26.16 17.53 32.02
N VAL A 384 -25.50 18.55 32.59
CA VAL A 384 -24.04 18.58 32.63
C VAL A 384 -23.56 17.63 33.71
N PHE A 385 -23.01 16.45 33.32
CA PHE A 385 -22.64 15.36 34.24
C PHE A 385 -21.69 15.82 35.33
N ARG A 386 -20.66 16.63 35.04
CA ARG A 386 -19.71 17.15 36.03
C ARG A 386 -20.39 18.01 37.08
N GLU A 387 -21.41 18.78 36.73
CA GLU A 387 -22.16 19.59 37.69
C GLU A 387 -23.11 18.75 38.53
N ASP A 388 -23.71 17.73 37.94
CA ASP A 388 -24.63 16.84 38.62
C ASP A 388 -23.91 16.03 39.73
N VAL A 389 -22.76 15.43 39.41
CA VAL A 389 -21.96 14.67 40.41
C VAL A 389 -21.35 15.57 41.49
N ALA A 390 -21.02 16.84 41.16
CA ALA A 390 -20.49 17.79 42.12
C ALA A 390 -21.49 18.22 43.20
N ARG A 391 -22.77 17.94 43.03
CA ARG A 391 -23.86 18.23 44.00
C ARG A 391 -24.20 17.03 44.87
N ASP A 392 -23.67 15.84 44.58
CA ASP A 392 -24.00 14.63 45.34
C ASP A 392 -23.11 14.49 46.59
N ALA A 393 -23.77 14.41 47.77
CA ALA A 393 -23.09 14.31 49.03
C ALA A 393 -22.27 13.00 49.19
N ALA A 394 -22.70 11.90 48.55
CA ALA A 394 -21.95 10.63 48.57
C ALA A 394 -20.62 10.75 47.83
N ILE A 395 -20.55 11.59 46.80
CA ILE A 395 -19.34 11.88 46.02
C ILE A 395 -18.47 12.91 46.75
N THR A 396 -19.06 14.05 47.14
CA THR A 396 -18.32 15.17 47.71
C THR A 396 -17.80 14.92 49.11
N SER A 397 -18.36 13.95 49.81
CA SER A 397 -17.79 13.49 51.08
C SER A 397 -16.48 12.69 50.96
N LEU A 398 -16.24 12.10 49.79
CA LEU A 398 -15.04 11.29 49.50
C LEU A 398 -14.01 12.03 48.63
N LEU A 399 -14.47 12.85 47.72
CA LEU A 399 -13.60 13.59 46.78
C LEU A 399 -13.70 15.09 47.09
N THR A 400 -12.55 15.70 47.38
CA THR A 400 -12.47 17.17 47.54
C THR A 400 -12.75 17.85 46.18
N PRO A 401 -13.14 19.16 46.21
CA PRO A 401 -13.36 19.89 44.94
C PRO A 401 -12.17 19.82 43.98
N GLU A 402 -10.93 19.86 44.51
CA GLU A 402 -9.70 19.78 43.72
C GLU A 402 -9.51 18.39 43.10
N LYS A 403 -9.79 17.33 43.85
CA LYS A 403 -9.75 15.95 43.32
C LYS A 403 -10.82 15.73 42.27
N LEU A 404 -12.02 16.22 42.52
CA LEU A 404 -13.11 16.15 41.52
C LEU A 404 -12.79 16.94 40.24
N ALA A 405 -12.15 18.10 40.36
CA ALA A 405 -11.66 18.85 39.20
C ALA A 405 -10.61 18.04 38.40
N GLN A 406 -9.69 17.34 39.09
CA GLN A 406 -8.69 16.46 38.43
C GLN A 406 -9.33 15.25 37.73
N THR A 407 -10.47 14.74 38.24
CA THR A 407 -11.23 13.67 37.57
C THR A 407 -11.66 14.07 36.18
N PHE A 408 -12.00 15.33 35.96
CA PHE A 408 -12.47 15.88 34.69
C PHE A 408 -11.36 16.55 33.86
N ASP A 409 -10.10 16.36 34.26
CA ASP A 409 -8.96 16.88 33.50
C ASP A 409 -8.43 15.83 32.49
N CYS A 410 -8.57 16.10 31.20
CA CYS A 410 -8.10 15.19 30.15
C CYS A 410 -6.57 15.01 30.15
N THR A 411 -5.79 15.94 30.71
CA THR A 411 -4.32 15.84 30.74
C THR A 411 -3.83 14.63 31.53
N ARG A 412 -4.58 14.22 32.55
CA ARG A 412 -4.30 13.01 33.33
C ARG A 412 -4.32 11.75 32.46
N GLN A 413 -5.29 11.64 31.56
CA GLN A 413 -5.43 10.48 30.66
C GLN A 413 -4.41 10.50 29.52
N LEU A 414 -3.84 11.68 29.20
CA LEU A 414 -2.85 11.86 28.16
C LEU A 414 -1.40 11.76 28.65
N GLY A 415 -1.18 11.49 29.93
CA GLY A 415 0.15 11.48 30.56
C GLY A 415 1.16 10.50 29.95
N ASN A 416 0.69 9.44 29.28
CA ASN A 416 1.54 8.43 28.66
C ASN A 416 1.81 8.66 27.15
N VAL A 417 1.32 9.75 26.58
CA VAL A 417 1.46 10.04 25.13
C VAL A 417 2.93 10.07 24.72
N ASP A 418 3.80 10.72 25.49
CA ASP A 418 5.24 10.79 25.23
C ASP A 418 5.90 9.41 25.19
N ALA A 419 5.56 8.54 26.15
CA ALA A 419 6.08 7.18 26.19
C ALA A 419 5.65 6.34 24.98
N ILE A 420 4.40 6.54 24.49
CA ILE A 420 3.90 5.86 23.30
C ILE A 420 4.65 6.35 22.06
N PHE A 421 4.84 7.67 21.89
CA PHE A 421 5.63 8.25 20.80
C PHE A 421 7.06 7.74 20.81
N LYS A 422 7.72 7.73 21.97
CA LYS A 422 9.07 7.19 22.13
C LYS A 422 9.15 5.72 21.73
N ARG A 423 8.16 4.90 22.11
CA ARG A 423 8.09 3.48 21.74
C ARG A 423 8.04 3.26 20.23
N VAL A 424 7.32 4.10 19.50
CA VAL A 424 7.12 3.95 18.04
C VAL A 424 8.25 4.60 17.26
N LEU A 425 8.67 5.81 17.63
CA LEU A 425 9.65 6.58 16.87
C LEU A 425 11.10 6.35 17.31
N GLY A 426 11.32 5.74 18.49
CA GLY A 426 12.66 5.49 19.02
C GLY A 426 13.37 6.72 19.60
N GLU A 427 12.66 7.86 19.71
CA GLU A 427 13.22 9.17 20.14
C GLU A 427 12.64 9.63 21.46
#